data_b905618a6ccbf79483dbbea88793e395
#
_entry.id   b905618a6ccbf79483dbbea88793e395
#
_cell.length_a   1.000
_cell.length_b   1.000
_cell.length_c   1.000
_cell.angle_alpha   90.00
_cell.angle_beta   90.00
_cell.angle_gamma   90.00
#
_symmetry.space_group_name_H-M   'P 1'
#
loop_
_entity.id
_entity.type
_entity.pdbx_description
1 polymer ?
#
loop_
_entity_poly.entity_id
_entity_poly.type
_entity_poly.pdbx_seq_one_letter_code
_entity_poly.pdbx_strand_id
1 'polypeptide(L)'
;MDKIKGKKGVILKAVAALLYTLSVICICAGIVAMNSTTTNDFESKETVNNNLTKTVSTKDLMASFQNIEARRKAEAKAKAIKLAKEKAKKEEKEAEKAMKLGKTVPKSELQRYAHSLVINKYGWSESDFSGLVKLWNRESGWNPHSHNRYTGAHGIPQALPGSKMASAGSDYYNNGKTQIRWGLRYIKNKYGTAGRAWAFFQNNGWY
;
A
#
# COMPACT_ATOMS: atom_id res chain seq x y z
N MET A 1 3.41 -33.79 2.11
CA MET A 1 4.77 -33.62 1.55
C MET A 1 4.97 -32.36 0.70
N ASP A 2 3.97 -31.49 0.54
CA ASP A 2 4.03 -30.32 -0.39
C ASP A 2 4.51 -28.99 0.20
N LYS A 3 4.68 -28.87 1.51
CA LYS A 3 5.20 -27.63 2.14
C LYS A 3 6.73 -27.43 1.99
N ILE A 4 7.47 -28.43 1.58
CA ILE A 4 8.94 -28.39 1.47
C ILE A 4 9.40 -27.90 0.08
N LYS A 5 8.58 -28.09 -0.96
CA LYS A 5 8.91 -27.64 -2.33
C LYS A 5 8.88 -26.11 -2.50
N GLY A 6 7.97 -25.40 -1.80
CA GLY A 6 7.87 -23.95 -1.91
C GLY A 6 9.06 -23.19 -1.31
N LYS A 7 9.62 -23.67 -0.20
CA LYS A 7 10.79 -23.03 0.45
C LYS A 7 12.08 -23.17 -0.34
N LYS A 8 12.30 -24.30 -1.05
CA LYS A 8 13.50 -24.51 -1.89
C LYS A 8 13.54 -23.56 -3.10
N GLY A 9 12.39 -23.25 -3.70
CA GLY A 9 12.32 -22.31 -4.84
C GLY A 9 12.65 -20.87 -4.48
N VAL A 10 12.27 -20.41 -3.29
CA VAL A 10 12.58 -19.04 -2.80
C VAL A 10 14.05 -18.91 -2.43
N ILE A 11 14.62 -19.94 -1.77
CA ILE A 11 16.05 -19.96 -1.40
C ILE A 11 16.94 -20.01 -2.65
N LEU A 12 16.57 -20.79 -3.67
CA LEU A 12 17.34 -20.88 -4.92
C LEU A 12 17.37 -19.57 -5.69
N LYS A 13 16.25 -18.81 -5.70
CA LYS A 13 16.21 -17.48 -6.34
C LYS A 13 17.01 -16.44 -5.56
N ALA A 14 17.03 -16.50 -4.24
CA ALA A 14 17.83 -15.62 -3.39
C ALA A 14 19.34 -15.88 -3.57
N VAL A 15 19.75 -17.15 -3.66
CA VAL A 15 21.15 -17.53 -3.90
C VAL A 15 21.60 -17.12 -5.31
N ALA A 16 20.76 -17.27 -6.33
CA ALA A 16 21.07 -16.83 -7.69
C ALA A 16 21.25 -15.32 -7.78
N ALA A 17 20.44 -14.53 -7.05
CA ALA A 17 20.58 -13.08 -6.98
C ALA A 17 21.89 -12.66 -6.27
N LEU A 18 22.29 -13.38 -5.22
CA LEU A 18 23.54 -13.10 -4.49
C LEU A 18 24.79 -13.43 -5.34
N LEU A 19 24.76 -14.51 -6.11
CA LEU A 19 25.86 -14.91 -7.01
C LEU A 19 26.00 -13.93 -8.17
N TYR A 20 24.90 -13.38 -8.68
CA TYR A 20 24.95 -12.36 -9.73
C TYR A 20 25.57 -11.05 -9.26
N THR A 21 25.28 -10.60 -8.03
CA THR A 21 25.88 -9.40 -7.45
C THR A 21 27.38 -9.59 -7.16
N LEU A 22 27.80 -10.76 -6.73
CA LEU A 22 29.22 -11.08 -6.51
C LEU A 22 30.03 -11.15 -7.83
N SER A 23 29.43 -11.64 -8.91
CA SER A 23 30.09 -11.68 -10.22
C SER A 23 30.33 -10.29 -10.83
N VAL A 24 29.39 -9.35 -10.63
CA VAL A 24 29.52 -7.95 -11.06
C VAL A 24 30.62 -7.24 -10.27
N ILE A 25 30.73 -7.50 -8.96
CA ILE A 25 31.79 -6.92 -8.12
C ILE A 25 33.17 -7.42 -8.52
N CYS A 26 33.32 -8.72 -8.85
CA CYS A 26 34.61 -9.29 -9.35
C CYS A 26 35.04 -8.70 -10.70
N ILE A 27 34.09 -8.43 -11.61
CA ILE A 27 34.40 -7.81 -12.92
C ILE A 27 34.88 -6.37 -12.71
N CYS A 28 34.26 -5.59 -11.81
CA CYS A 28 34.72 -4.25 -11.48
C CYS A 28 36.07 -4.24 -10.78
N ALA A 29 36.35 -5.18 -9.89
CA ALA A 29 37.67 -5.30 -9.25
C ALA A 29 38.78 -5.77 -10.24
N GLY A 30 38.44 -6.60 -11.21
CA GLY A 30 39.38 -7.03 -12.26
C GLY A 30 39.81 -5.87 -13.18
N ILE A 31 38.92 -4.97 -13.51
CA ILE A 31 39.23 -3.79 -14.34
C ILE A 31 40.13 -2.79 -13.61
N VAL A 32 39.96 -2.64 -12.28
CA VAL A 32 40.84 -1.78 -11.47
C VAL A 32 42.23 -2.35 -11.29
N ALA A 33 42.36 -3.68 -11.21
CA ALA A 33 43.69 -4.36 -11.10
C ALA A 33 44.51 -4.35 -12.40
N MET A 34 43.86 -4.23 -13.58
CA MET A 34 44.59 -4.18 -14.86
C MET A 34 45.17 -2.78 -15.19
N ASN A 35 44.78 -1.74 -14.47
CA ASN A 35 45.27 -0.35 -14.71
C ASN A 35 46.48 0.04 -13.84
N SER A 36 47.04 -0.87 -13.03
CA SER A 36 48.15 -0.53 -12.12
C SER A 36 49.51 -1.16 -12.47
N THR A 37 49.63 -1.80 -13.61
CA THR A 37 50.92 -2.36 -14.06
C THR A 37 51.13 -2.06 -15.53
N THR A 38 51.51 -0.84 -15.86
CA THR A 38 52.43 -0.51 -17.00
C THR A 38 52.82 0.95 -16.95
N THR A 39 53.84 1.27 -16.18
CA THR A 39 54.71 2.43 -16.48
C THR A 39 56.06 1.88 -16.71
N ASN A 40 56.45 1.79 -17.98
CA ASN A 40 57.83 2.11 -18.44
C ASN A 40 57.90 2.12 -19.98
N ASP A 41 58.34 3.26 -20.46
CA ASP A 41 59.07 3.51 -21.69
C ASP A 41 58.48 3.06 -23.04
N PHE A 42 57.84 4.04 -23.72
CA PHE A 42 58.12 4.26 -25.14
C PHE A 42 57.81 5.68 -25.54
N GLU A 43 58.84 6.46 -25.82
CA GLU A 43 58.79 7.78 -26.40
C GLU A 43 58.55 7.66 -27.92
N SER A 44 57.35 8.01 -28.40
CA SER A 44 57.15 8.31 -29.81
C SER A 44 56.03 9.34 -29.96
N LYS A 45 56.38 10.44 -30.56
CA LYS A 45 55.56 11.57 -30.94
C LYS A 45 54.39 11.13 -31.81
N GLU A 46 53.18 11.33 -31.34
CA GLU A 46 52.00 11.48 -32.21
C GLU A 46 51.05 12.49 -31.59
N THR A 47 50.86 13.57 -32.28
CA THR A 47 49.85 14.61 -32.00
C THR A 47 48.49 14.01 -32.24
N VAL A 48 47.85 13.51 -31.19
CA VAL A 48 46.43 13.08 -31.20
C VAL A 48 45.57 14.10 -30.45
N ASN A 49 44.63 14.59 -31.22
CA ASN A 49 43.58 15.52 -30.97
C ASN A 49 42.97 15.45 -29.55
N ASN A 50 43.28 16.40 -28.68
CA ASN A 50 42.82 16.50 -27.28
C ASN A 50 41.37 16.93 -27.16
N ASN A 51 40.42 16.11 -27.60
CA ASN A 51 39.00 16.48 -27.42
C ASN A 51 38.06 15.32 -27.05
N LEU A 52 38.50 14.22 -26.44
CA LEU A 52 37.55 13.18 -26.00
C LEU A 52 38.02 12.31 -24.82
N THR A 53 38.45 12.87 -23.72
CA THR A 53 38.54 12.13 -22.47
C THR A 53 38.10 12.99 -21.29
N LYS A 54 36.80 13.26 -21.22
CA LYS A 54 36.19 13.68 -19.97
C LYS A 54 36.14 12.44 -19.07
N THR A 55 37.17 12.25 -18.27
CA THR A 55 37.19 11.16 -17.27
C THR A 55 36.01 11.38 -16.33
N VAL A 56 34.98 10.56 -16.51
CA VAL A 56 33.82 10.55 -15.59
C VAL A 56 34.36 10.07 -14.24
N SER A 57 34.25 10.95 -13.23
CA SER A 57 34.68 10.61 -11.88
C SER A 57 33.90 9.38 -11.38
N THR A 58 34.58 8.46 -10.68
CA THR A 58 33.94 7.33 -10.03
C THR A 58 32.79 7.78 -9.09
N LYS A 59 32.89 8.98 -8.52
CA LYS A 59 31.86 9.61 -7.69
C LYS A 59 30.60 9.94 -8.51
N ASP A 60 30.78 10.47 -9.74
CA ASP A 60 29.65 10.81 -10.61
C ASP A 60 28.96 9.53 -11.14
N LEU A 61 29.73 8.47 -11.38
CA LEU A 61 29.20 7.17 -11.76
C LEU A 61 28.36 6.56 -10.63
N MET A 62 28.86 6.56 -9.41
CA MET A 62 28.12 6.07 -8.23
C MET A 62 26.85 6.88 -7.99
N ALA A 63 26.89 8.21 -8.12
CA ALA A 63 25.71 9.05 -8.00
C ALA A 63 24.66 8.73 -9.08
N SER A 64 25.09 8.44 -10.31
CA SER A 64 24.19 8.05 -11.40
C SER A 64 23.52 6.70 -11.14
N PHE A 65 24.26 5.71 -10.62
CA PHE A 65 23.69 4.41 -10.22
C PHE A 65 22.67 4.53 -9.10
N GLN A 66 22.95 5.32 -8.06
CA GLN A 66 22.01 5.57 -6.97
C GLN A 66 20.71 6.25 -7.48
N ASN A 67 20.86 7.17 -8.43
CA ASN A 67 19.71 7.87 -9.01
C ASN A 67 18.84 6.93 -9.87
N ILE A 68 19.46 6.03 -10.64
CA ILE A 68 18.76 5.01 -11.43
C ILE A 68 18.01 4.03 -10.51
N GLU A 69 18.62 3.61 -9.41
CA GLU A 69 17.99 2.70 -8.45
C GLU A 69 16.82 3.37 -7.72
N ALA A 70 16.97 4.64 -7.31
CA ALA A 70 15.90 5.43 -6.72
C ALA A 70 14.70 5.59 -7.67
N ARG A 71 14.97 5.90 -8.96
CA ARG A 71 13.93 5.98 -9.99
C ARG A 71 13.21 4.65 -10.20
N ARG A 72 13.93 3.53 -10.30
CA ARG A 72 13.34 2.19 -10.42
C ARG A 72 12.45 1.84 -9.21
N LYS A 73 12.89 2.16 -7.99
CA LYS A 73 12.09 1.96 -6.77
C LYS A 73 10.83 2.84 -6.78
N ALA A 74 10.94 4.10 -7.22
CA ALA A 74 9.80 5.01 -7.34
C ALA A 74 8.77 4.54 -8.39
N GLU A 75 9.25 4.12 -9.57
CA GLU A 75 8.41 3.56 -10.64
C GLU A 75 7.70 2.27 -10.23
N ALA A 76 8.41 1.35 -9.56
CA ALA A 76 7.82 0.13 -9.03
C ALA A 76 6.74 0.42 -7.98
N LYS A 77 6.98 1.39 -7.08
CA LYS A 77 6.00 1.83 -6.09
C LYS A 77 4.77 2.48 -6.75
N ALA A 78 4.98 3.34 -7.74
CA ALA A 78 3.90 3.98 -8.49
C ALA A 78 3.04 2.93 -9.25
N LYS A 79 3.68 1.94 -9.89
CA LYS A 79 3.01 0.84 -10.58
C LYS A 79 2.18 -0.02 -9.61
N ALA A 80 2.73 -0.34 -8.44
CA ALA A 80 2.04 -1.09 -7.40
C ALA A 80 0.80 -0.33 -6.87
N ILE A 81 0.93 0.97 -6.64
CA ILE A 81 -0.18 1.84 -6.21
C ILE A 81 -1.28 1.90 -7.29
N LYS A 82 -0.89 2.03 -8.57
CA LYS A 82 -1.86 2.04 -9.68
C LYS A 82 -2.63 0.72 -9.76
N LEU A 83 -1.92 -0.41 -9.69
CA LEU A 83 -2.53 -1.74 -9.72
C LEU A 83 -3.47 -1.96 -8.52
N ALA A 84 -3.08 -1.54 -7.31
CA ALA A 84 -3.92 -1.62 -6.13
C ALA A 84 -5.21 -0.78 -6.27
N LYS A 85 -5.11 0.43 -6.85
CA LYS A 85 -6.27 1.29 -7.12
C LYS A 85 -7.22 0.68 -8.15
N GLU A 86 -6.69 0.08 -9.22
CA GLU A 86 -7.50 -0.60 -10.24
C GLU A 86 -8.21 -1.83 -9.66
N LYS A 87 -7.50 -2.62 -8.85
CA LYS A 87 -8.09 -3.77 -8.15
C LYS A 87 -9.21 -3.35 -7.20
N ALA A 88 -8.98 -2.33 -6.37
CA ALA A 88 -9.98 -1.79 -5.47
C ALA A 88 -11.23 -1.27 -6.22
N LYS A 89 -11.05 -0.58 -7.35
CA LYS A 89 -12.15 -0.10 -8.20
C LYS A 89 -12.95 -1.24 -8.84
N LYS A 90 -12.28 -2.33 -9.22
CA LYS A 90 -12.94 -3.53 -9.76
C LYS A 90 -13.77 -4.22 -8.68
N GLU A 91 -13.20 -4.43 -7.49
CA GLU A 91 -13.89 -5.01 -6.34
C GLU A 91 -15.11 -4.16 -5.92
N GLU A 92 -14.99 -2.82 -5.97
CA GLU A 92 -16.11 -1.91 -5.69
C GLU A 92 -17.27 -2.08 -6.69
N LYS A 93 -16.96 -2.19 -8.00
CA LYS A 93 -17.98 -2.42 -9.03
C LYS A 93 -18.66 -3.77 -8.89
N GLU A 94 -17.91 -4.83 -8.59
CA GLU A 94 -18.46 -6.18 -8.40
C GLU A 94 -19.38 -6.23 -7.18
N ALA A 95 -19.00 -5.59 -6.08
CA ALA A 95 -19.83 -5.51 -4.89
C ALA A 95 -21.08 -4.64 -5.10
N GLU A 96 -21.00 -3.54 -5.86
CA GLU A 96 -22.17 -2.73 -6.23
C GLU A 96 -23.15 -3.55 -7.08
N LYS A 97 -22.65 -4.35 -8.03
CA LYS A 97 -23.46 -5.27 -8.84
C LYS A 97 -24.13 -6.33 -7.98
N ALA A 98 -23.40 -6.91 -6.99
CA ALA A 98 -23.97 -7.90 -6.08
C ALA A 98 -25.09 -7.32 -5.20
N MET A 99 -24.96 -6.05 -4.76
CA MET A 99 -26.01 -5.36 -4.00
C MET A 99 -27.25 -5.08 -4.83
N LYS A 100 -27.12 -4.65 -6.09
CA LYS A 100 -28.26 -4.47 -6.99
C LYS A 100 -29.04 -5.76 -7.23
N LEU A 101 -28.37 -6.92 -7.07
CA LEU A 101 -29.01 -8.25 -7.15
C LEU A 101 -29.57 -8.73 -5.81
N GLY A 102 -29.64 -7.86 -4.76
CA GLY A 102 -30.15 -8.22 -3.44
C GLY A 102 -29.26 -9.20 -2.65
N LYS A 103 -28.00 -9.39 -3.09
CA LYS A 103 -27.04 -10.27 -2.40
C LYS A 103 -26.38 -9.55 -1.23
N THR A 104 -26.40 -10.16 -0.05
CA THR A 104 -25.68 -9.65 1.12
C THR A 104 -24.18 -9.65 0.86
N VAL A 105 -23.53 -8.50 1.03
CA VAL A 105 -22.07 -8.40 0.91
C VAL A 105 -21.41 -9.02 2.14
N PRO A 106 -20.51 -9.99 1.97
CA PRO A 106 -19.84 -10.64 3.10
C PRO A 106 -19.12 -9.64 4.02
N LYS A 107 -19.14 -9.91 5.34
CA LYS A 107 -18.49 -9.06 6.35
C LYS A 107 -17.02 -8.79 6.06
N SER A 108 -16.27 -9.81 5.62
CA SER A 108 -14.87 -9.70 5.22
C SER A 108 -14.65 -8.73 4.04
N GLU A 109 -15.58 -8.64 3.13
CA GLU A 109 -15.55 -7.75 1.96
C GLU A 109 -15.77 -6.29 2.36
N LEU A 110 -16.71 -6.04 3.28
CA LEU A 110 -16.93 -4.72 3.86
C LEU A 110 -15.71 -4.23 4.64
N GLN A 111 -15.05 -5.11 5.39
CA GLN A 111 -13.81 -4.77 6.09
C GLN A 111 -12.66 -4.46 5.11
N ARG A 112 -12.50 -5.24 4.02
CA ARG A 112 -11.50 -4.92 2.97
C ARG A 112 -11.77 -3.58 2.31
N TYR A 113 -13.04 -3.28 2.02
CA TYR A 113 -13.43 -1.98 1.48
C TYR A 113 -13.09 -0.83 2.44
N ALA A 114 -13.43 -0.97 3.72
CA ALA A 114 -13.09 0.02 4.74
C ALA A 114 -11.58 0.20 4.89
N HIS A 115 -10.80 -0.88 4.89
CA HIS A 115 -9.33 -0.86 4.93
C HIS A 115 -8.75 -0.04 3.77
N SER A 116 -9.22 -0.31 2.55
CA SER A 116 -8.79 0.46 1.36
C SER A 116 -9.05 1.96 1.51
N LEU A 117 -10.19 2.36 2.08
CA LEU A 117 -10.48 3.77 2.33
C LEU A 117 -9.60 4.36 3.44
N VAL A 118 -9.43 3.64 4.55
CA VAL A 118 -8.59 4.06 5.69
C VAL A 118 -7.17 4.37 5.22
N ILE A 119 -6.56 3.47 4.48
CA ILE A 119 -5.16 3.61 4.05
C ILE A 119 -5.04 4.57 2.86
N ASN A 120 -5.81 4.35 1.79
CA ASN A 120 -5.57 5.04 0.52
C ASN A 120 -6.27 6.40 0.41
N LYS A 121 -7.43 6.57 1.05
CA LYS A 121 -8.20 7.82 0.97
C LYS A 121 -7.92 8.75 2.14
N TYR A 122 -7.87 8.20 3.35
CA TYR A 122 -7.69 9.00 4.57
C TYR A 122 -6.23 9.11 4.99
N GLY A 123 -5.33 8.25 4.50
CA GLY A 123 -3.93 8.22 4.90
C GLY A 123 -3.72 7.81 6.36
N TRP A 124 -4.69 7.09 6.94
CA TRP A 124 -4.59 6.60 8.30
C TRP A 124 -3.74 5.34 8.37
N SER A 125 -3.30 4.98 9.57
CA SER A 125 -2.43 3.83 9.82
C SER A 125 -3.19 2.50 9.91
N GLU A 126 -2.45 1.39 9.84
CA GLU A 126 -2.98 0.04 10.15
C GLU A 126 -3.52 -0.06 11.58
N SER A 127 -2.91 0.68 12.52
CA SER A 127 -3.40 0.79 13.91
C SER A 127 -4.77 1.47 13.97
N ASP A 128 -5.00 2.52 13.16
CA ASP A 128 -6.30 3.16 13.04
C ASP A 128 -7.34 2.21 12.45
N PHE A 129 -6.96 1.40 11.44
CA PHE A 129 -7.86 0.38 10.90
C PHE A 129 -8.20 -0.69 11.96
N SER A 130 -7.23 -1.14 12.74
CA SER A 130 -7.48 -2.05 13.87
C SER A 130 -8.46 -1.45 14.89
N GLY A 131 -8.31 -0.16 15.20
CA GLY A 131 -9.26 0.59 16.02
C GLY A 131 -10.67 0.60 15.44
N LEU A 132 -10.79 0.87 14.12
CA LEU A 132 -12.07 0.84 13.40
C LEU A 132 -12.76 -0.51 13.48
N VAL A 133 -12.00 -1.59 13.29
CA VAL A 133 -12.53 -2.96 13.35
C VAL A 133 -13.10 -3.24 14.74
N LYS A 134 -12.39 -2.89 15.80
CA LYS A 134 -12.84 -3.04 17.18
C LYS A 134 -14.09 -2.24 17.45
N LEU A 135 -14.10 -0.97 17.05
CA LEU A 135 -15.22 -0.05 17.24
C LEU A 135 -16.50 -0.59 16.58
N TRP A 136 -16.47 -0.88 15.29
CA TRP A 136 -17.66 -1.34 14.56
C TRP A 136 -18.06 -2.79 14.85
N ASN A 137 -17.14 -3.60 15.41
CA ASN A 137 -17.52 -4.88 16.02
C ASN A 137 -18.42 -4.67 17.25
N ARG A 138 -18.14 -3.66 18.06
CA ARG A 138 -18.97 -3.33 19.25
C ARG A 138 -20.31 -2.72 18.86
N GLU A 139 -20.35 -1.89 17.81
CA GLU A 139 -21.54 -1.20 17.37
C GLU A 139 -22.58 -2.15 16.72
N SER A 140 -22.18 -2.90 15.72
CA SER A 140 -23.08 -3.68 14.89
C SER A 140 -22.57 -5.07 14.53
N GLY A 141 -21.32 -5.38 14.90
CA GLY A 141 -20.62 -6.51 14.35
C GLY A 141 -20.42 -6.40 12.83
N TRP A 142 -20.30 -5.19 12.27
CA TRP A 142 -20.22 -4.92 10.82
C TRP A 142 -21.48 -5.31 10.05
N ASN A 143 -22.62 -5.42 10.72
CA ASN A 143 -23.89 -5.75 10.08
C ASN A 143 -24.57 -4.49 9.54
N PRO A 144 -24.74 -4.35 8.20
CA PRO A 144 -25.40 -3.19 7.61
C PRO A 144 -26.88 -3.11 7.93
N HIS A 145 -27.51 -4.22 8.38
CA HIS A 145 -28.93 -4.29 8.73
C HIS A 145 -29.17 -4.18 10.23
N SER A 146 -28.12 -3.95 11.03
CA SER A 146 -28.25 -3.76 12.47
C SER A 146 -29.12 -2.51 12.75
N HIS A 147 -30.20 -2.69 13.49
CA HIS A 147 -31.12 -1.62 13.83
C HIS A 147 -31.55 -1.72 15.29
N ASN A 148 -31.29 -0.65 16.04
CA ASN A 148 -31.76 -0.53 17.41
C ASN A 148 -33.17 0.07 17.42
N ARG A 149 -34.17 -0.74 17.75
CA ARG A 149 -35.58 -0.36 17.74
C ARG A 149 -35.96 0.71 18.78
N TYR A 150 -35.15 0.84 19.83
CA TYR A 150 -35.40 1.80 20.91
C TYR A 150 -34.83 3.18 20.59
N THR A 151 -33.62 3.21 20.04
CA THR A 151 -32.92 4.46 19.76
C THR A 151 -33.06 4.93 18.32
N GLY A 152 -33.32 4.02 17.38
CA GLY A 152 -33.30 4.29 15.94
C GLY A 152 -31.89 4.29 15.32
N ALA A 153 -30.87 3.88 16.07
CA ALA A 153 -29.52 3.74 15.54
C ALA A 153 -29.49 2.65 14.46
N HIS A 154 -28.76 2.89 13.36
CA HIS A 154 -28.81 2.01 12.20
C HIS A 154 -27.44 1.77 11.56
N GLY A 155 -27.29 0.55 11.04
CA GLY A 155 -26.21 0.12 10.17
C GLY A 155 -24.88 -0.14 10.87
N ILE A 156 -23.82 -0.27 10.08
CA ILE A 156 -22.47 -0.58 10.55
C ILE A 156 -21.99 0.41 11.62
N PRO A 157 -22.11 1.75 11.43
CA PRO A 157 -21.63 2.74 12.40
C PRO A 157 -22.65 3.07 13.49
N GLN A 158 -23.82 2.43 13.53
CA GLN A 158 -24.93 2.77 14.43
C GLN A 158 -25.25 4.27 14.44
N ALA A 159 -25.41 4.83 13.23
CA ALA A 159 -25.74 6.25 13.09
C ALA A 159 -27.10 6.59 13.71
N LEU A 160 -27.15 7.69 14.46
CA LEU A 160 -28.37 8.17 15.16
C LEU A 160 -28.68 9.63 14.80
N PRO A 161 -29.80 9.92 14.15
CA PRO A 161 -30.66 8.98 13.44
C PRO A 161 -29.96 8.37 12.23
N GLY A 162 -30.37 7.15 11.84
CA GLY A 162 -29.79 6.44 10.69
C GLY A 162 -29.88 7.22 9.39
N SER A 163 -30.90 8.07 9.22
CA SER A 163 -31.12 8.92 8.03
C SER A 163 -29.98 9.91 7.75
N LYS A 164 -29.12 10.24 8.71
CA LYS A 164 -27.90 11.04 8.49
C LYS A 164 -27.00 10.43 7.41
N MET A 165 -27.03 9.11 7.27
CA MET A 165 -26.22 8.40 6.28
C MET A 165 -26.68 8.64 4.84
N ALA A 166 -27.88 9.17 4.60
CA ALA A 166 -28.38 9.56 3.28
C ALA A 166 -27.47 10.60 2.59
N SER A 167 -26.72 11.40 3.37
CA SER A 167 -25.68 12.31 2.85
C SER A 167 -24.49 11.61 2.16
N ALA A 168 -24.37 10.29 2.28
CA ALA A 168 -23.35 9.50 1.59
C ALA A 168 -23.92 8.69 0.41
N GLY A 169 -25.24 8.55 0.31
CA GLY A 169 -25.97 7.86 -0.75
C GLY A 169 -27.38 7.51 -0.31
N SER A 170 -28.35 7.59 -1.22
CA SER A 170 -29.77 7.28 -0.96
C SER A 170 -30.01 5.81 -0.60
N ASP A 171 -29.06 4.93 -0.95
CA ASP A 171 -29.07 3.49 -0.70
C ASP A 171 -28.52 3.10 0.70
N TYR A 172 -28.28 4.08 1.57
CA TYR A 172 -27.64 3.90 2.88
C TYR A 172 -28.30 2.85 3.74
N TYR A 173 -29.60 2.66 3.63
CA TYR A 173 -30.33 1.77 4.50
C TYR A 173 -29.88 0.30 4.38
N ASN A 174 -29.56 -0.14 3.16
CA ASN A 174 -29.17 -1.51 2.87
C ASN A 174 -27.72 -1.65 2.37
N ASN A 175 -27.04 -0.53 2.07
CA ASN A 175 -25.70 -0.55 1.48
C ASN A 175 -24.61 -0.29 2.52
N GLY A 176 -23.95 -1.38 2.96
CA GLY A 176 -22.85 -1.30 3.92
C GLY A 176 -21.67 -0.44 3.44
N LYS A 177 -21.40 -0.34 2.13
CA LYS A 177 -20.35 0.54 1.62
C LYS A 177 -20.71 2.01 1.77
N THR A 178 -21.96 2.38 1.56
CA THR A 178 -22.47 3.73 1.80
C THR A 178 -22.37 4.09 3.27
N GLN A 179 -22.74 3.17 4.17
CA GLN A 179 -22.63 3.33 5.61
C GLN A 179 -21.17 3.50 6.06
N ILE A 180 -20.24 2.71 5.50
CA ILE A 180 -18.80 2.83 5.75
C ILE A 180 -18.28 4.21 5.33
N ARG A 181 -18.63 4.68 4.12
CA ARG A 181 -18.23 6.02 3.65
C ARG A 181 -18.68 7.13 4.59
N TRP A 182 -19.93 7.04 5.05
CA TRP A 182 -20.48 8.00 6.00
C TRP A 182 -19.76 7.92 7.34
N GLY A 183 -19.64 6.73 7.91
CA GLY A 183 -19.03 6.50 9.22
C GLY A 183 -17.57 6.97 9.29
N LEU A 184 -16.77 6.69 8.24
CA LEU A 184 -15.39 7.19 8.16
C LEU A 184 -15.31 8.71 8.08
N ARG A 185 -16.24 9.35 7.35
CA ARG A 185 -16.33 10.82 7.30
C ARG A 185 -16.71 11.40 8.65
N TYR A 186 -17.68 10.80 9.34
CA TYR A 186 -18.06 11.17 10.69
C TYR A 186 -16.88 11.08 11.66
N ILE A 187 -16.19 9.94 11.67
CA ILE A 187 -14.99 9.72 12.51
C ILE A 187 -13.91 10.76 12.21
N LYS A 188 -13.63 11.03 10.94
CA LYS A 188 -12.65 12.06 10.54
C LYS A 188 -12.99 13.41 11.11
N ASN A 189 -14.26 13.83 10.99
CA ASN A 189 -14.70 15.16 11.39
C ASN A 189 -14.73 15.33 12.92
N LYS A 190 -15.08 14.28 13.65
CA LYS A 190 -15.26 14.36 15.10
C LYS A 190 -14.01 13.98 15.89
N TYR A 191 -13.24 13.00 15.42
CA TYR A 191 -12.12 12.42 16.17
C TYR A 191 -10.76 12.54 15.44
N GLY A 192 -10.77 12.89 14.16
CA GLY A 192 -9.57 12.94 13.32
C GLY A 192 -9.19 11.59 12.75
N THR A 193 -9.07 10.53 13.58
CA THR A 193 -8.75 9.17 13.14
C THR A 193 -9.61 8.11 13.83
N ALA A 194 -9.63 6.90 13.25
CA ALA A 194 -10.40 5.79 13.81
C ALA A 194 -9.79 5.24 15.11
N GLY A 195 -8.47 5.31 15.27
CA GLY A 195 -7.82 4.95 16.52
C GLY A 195 -8.23 5.86 17.67
N ARG A 196 -8.35 7.17 17.42
CA ARG A 196 -8.85 8.13 18.41
C ARG A 196 -10.34 7.91 18.73
N ALA A 197 -11.15 7.59 17.72
CA ALA A 197 -12.55 7.25 17.97
C ALA A 197 -12.69 6.00 18.85
N TRP A 198 -11.87 4.98 18.61
CA TRP A 198 -11.81 3.78 19.44
C TRP A 198 -11.38 4.09 20.89
N ALA A 199 -10.33 4.90 21.07
CA ALA A 199 -9.87 5.30 22.39
C ALA A 199 -10.95 6.08 23.15
N PHE A 200 -11.68 6.98 22.46
CA PHE A 200 -12.81 7.69 23.04
C PHE A 200 -13.93 6.73 23.45
N PHE A 201 -14.29 5.77 22.58
CA PHE A 201 -15.29 4.75 22.89
C PHE A 201 -14.93 3.92 24.13
N GLN A 202 -13.65 3.54 24.28
CA GLN A 202 -13.20 2.77 25.44
C GLN A 202 -13.44 3.49 26.76
N ASN A 203 -13.32 4.82 26.76
CA ASN A 203 -13.47 5.64 27.96
C ASN A 203 -14.92 6.04 28.24
N ASN A 204 -15.78 6.14 27.20
CA ASN A 204 -17.11 6.72 27.31
C ASN A 204 -18.25 5.74 26.99
N GLY A 205 -17.96 4.61 26.36
CA GLY A 205 -18.97 3.62 25.95
C GLY A 205 -19.79 4.00 24.70
N TRP A 206 -19.48 5.13 24.06
CA TRP A 206 -20.09 5.64 22.82
C TRP A 206 -19.10 6.44 22.00
N TYR A 207 -19.44 6.79 20.75
CA TYR A 207 -18.60 7.64 19.90
C TYR A 207 -19.43 8.53 18.97
#